data_f774ac09bee97606e058f0c60c07a17b
#
_entry.id   f774ac09bee97606e058f0c60c07a17b
#
_cell.length_a   1.000
_cell.length_b   1.000
_cell.length_c   1.000
_cell.angle_alpha   90.00
_cell.angle_beta   90.00
_cell.angle_gamma   90.00
#
_symmetry.space_group_name_H-M   'P 1'
#
loop_
_entity.id
_entity.type
_entity.pdbx_description
1 polymer ?
#
loop_
_entity_poly.entity_id
_entity_poly.type
_entity_poly.pdbx_seq_one_letter_code
_entity_poly.pdbx_strand_id
1 'polypeptide(L)'
;MQISLQQRFAVLLCSLALGPLLPTVAHAQIPLRIIAINDLHGHLEPGENTIGVPHPQDATRIVPLRTGGAAFLATRVNALRKDAPASVFVSTGDLIGASPLVSALFRDEPTVQAMNAMGLDLNAAGNHEFDHGVQELQRMVGGGCARTPRGATQSCANGRGSYEGMRFALLAANVVDEAGQPLFAPHKIRSVQGVNVGFIGAVTRSTPRIVMPSGIRGLRFEREAAAVNRSVQALRTQGVNAFVAVIHEGGDTDGHFNECANPRGEIFEIARELDPAVRVVLSGHTHRGYVCEIDGRVIIQGASFGRLVSVVDLRLDARSGSIRPEIRAINVTVPNGLDAALDPVVRAAHPALAPDPVVAGLVADHRERAAPLADTSAGRITAAFTRQPDAGGDHAAGRLIADAHLAATRDNGAQIAFTNPGGVRSDLRPRGPDGRVTYGDLFTMQPFGNSLVTMTLTGAQLKTLLEDQWSRSNPDRLRFLQPSRGLTYAWRADRPHGHRIDPDSIRLAGERIRPEQSVRVTVNRYLAEGGDGFSVLREGRDHAGGPLDVDALTAHLRQQSKAGPIAPDLTPRIRRLD
;
A
#
# COMPACT_ATOMS: atom_id res chain seq x y z
N MET A 1 28.07 76.55 -73.61
CA MET A 1 29.26 75.79 -73.30
C MET A 1 28.82 74.50 -72.51
N GLN A 2 28.86 73.41 -73.21
CA GLN A 2 28.28 72.16 -72.85
C GLN A 2 29.26 71.32 -72.07
N ILE A 3 28.77 70.58 -71.09
CA ILE A 3 29.40 69.34 -70.57
C ILE A 3 28.31 68.35 -70.32
N SER A 4 28.35 67.19 -71.00
CA SER A 4 27.50 66.02 -70.84
C SER A 4 28.09 65.11 -69.83
N LEU A 5 27.25 64.54 -68.97
CA LEU A 5 27.63 63.43 -68.04
C LEU A 5 26.73 62.24 -68.33
N GLN A 6 27.35 61.18 -68.82
CA GLN A 6 26.68 59.83 -68.94
C GLN A 6 26.74 59.10 -67.64
N GLN A 7 25.58 58.71 -67.10
CA GLN A 7 25.46 57.80 -65.99
C GLN A 7 25.30 56.37 -66.50
N ARG A 8 26.21 55.49 -66.09
CA ARG A 8 26.12 54.06 -66.29
C ARG A 8 25.37 53.42 -65.07
N PHE A 9 24.22 52.86 -65.31
CA PHE A 9 23.54 52.04 -64.36
C PHE A 9 24.15 50.63 -64.36
N ALA A 10 24.69 50.15 -63.20
CA ALA A 10 25.09 48.78 -62.95
C ALA A 10 23.91 48.07 -62.31
N VAL A 11 23.32 47.10 -63.02
CA VAL A 11 22.28 46.20 -62.47
C VAL A 11 22.97 45.09 -61.69
N LEU A 12 22.78 45.13 -60.37
CA LEU A 12 23.22 44.06 -59.46
C LEU A 12 22.17 43.00 -59.43
N LEU A 13 22.38 41.84 -60.10
CA LEU A 13 21.55 40.64 -59.98
C LEU A 13 21.82 39.94 -58.62
N CYS A 14 20.95 40.15 -57.65
CA CYS A 14 20.90 39.34 -56.44
C CYS A 14 20.22 37.97 -56.75
N SER A 15 21.02 36.93 -56.92
CA SER A 15 20.56 35.55 -57.01
C SER A 15 20.15 35.10 -55.62
N LEU A 16 18.86 35.16 -55.28
CA LEU A 16 18.28 34.45 -54.10
C LEU A 16 18.36 32.94 -54.38
N ALA A 17 19.31 32.27 -53.73
CA ALA A 17 19.32 30.83 -53.63
C ALA A 17 18.17 30.40 -52.71
N LEU A 18 17.02 30.03 -53.27
CA LEU A 18 16.04 29.24 -52.54
C LEU A 18 16.62 27.85 -52.30
N GLY A 19 17.22 27.62 -51.13
CA GLY A 19 17.51 26.29 -50.65
C GLY A 19 16.20 25.53 -50.49
N PRO A 20 16.15 24.20 -50.81
CA PRO A 20 14.96 23.41 -50.61
C PRO A 20 14.66 23.38 -49.12
N LEU A 21 13.54 24.00 -48.71
CA LEU A 21 12.90 23.76 -47.42
C LEU A 21 12.45 22.28 -47.44
N LEU A 22 13.31 21.38 -46.92
CA LEU A 22 12.90 20.01 -46.62
C LEU A 22 11.75 20.10 -45.63
N PRO A 23 10.56 19.54 -45.95
CA PRO A 23 9.47 19.52 -45.00
C PRO A 23 9.96 18.76 -43.77
N THR A 24 10.01 19.41 -42.63
CA THR A 24 10.14 18.73 -41.35
C THR A 24 8.93 17.81 -41.24
N VAL A 25 9.14 16.51 -41.52
CA VAL A 25 8.10 15.48 -41.34
C VAL A 25 7.79 15.48 -39.86
N ALA A 26 6.72 16.15 -39.47
CA ALA A 26 6.19 16.07 -38.14
C ALA A 26 5.83 14.58 -37.87
N HIS A 27 6.70 13.90 -37.15
CA HIS A 27 6.48 12.49 -36.84
C HIS A 27 5.18 12.36 -36.05
N ALA A 28 4.31 11.47 -36.48
CA ALA A 28 3.04 11.23 -35.82
C ALA A 28 3.30 10.83 -34.35
N GLN A 29 2.79 11.65 -33.43
CA GLN A 29 2.86 11.42 -32.00
C GLN A 29 1.56 10.72 -31.56
N ILE A 30 1.68 9.56 -30.96
CA ILE A 30 0.55 8.78 -30.49
C ILE A 30 0.34 9.07 -29.01
N PRO A 31 -0.78 9.72 -28.63
CA PRO A 31 -1.07 9.98 -27.23
C PRO A 31 -1.46 8.69 -26.50
N LEU A 32 -0.97 8.54 -25.28
CA LEU A 32 -1.33 7.46 -24.36
C LEU A 32 -1.55 8.06 -22.96
N ARG A 33 -2.68 7.71 -22.33
CA ARG A 33 -2.96 7.96 -20.93
C ARG A 33 -2.78 6.69 -20.11
N ILE A 34 -1.95 6.73 -19.08
CA ILE A 34 -1.90 5.71 -18.06
C ILE A 34 -2.72 6.22 -16.87
N ILE A 35 -3.69 5.42 -16.44
CA ILE A 35 -4.52 5.65 -15.27
C ILE A 35 -4.08 4.61 -14.25
N ALA A 36 -3.56 5.03 -13.10
CA ALA A 36 -3.01 4.10 -12.13
C ALA A 36 -3.64 4.30 -10.74
N ILE A 37 -3.75 3.18 -10.01
CA ILE A 37 -4.05 3.13 -8.58
C ILE A 37 -2.99 2.27 -7.88
N ASN A 38 -2.93 2.39 -6.57
CA ASN A 38 -2.06 1.60 -5.71
C ASN A 38 -2.72 1.37 -4.36
N ASP A 39 -2.32 0.30 -3.66
CA ASP A 39 -2.65 0.06 -2.26
C ASP A 39 -4.16 0.22 -1.96
N LEU A 40 -5.00 -0.44 -2.76
CA LEU A 40 -6.46 -0.38 -2.57
C LEU A 40 -6.89 -1.11 -1.30
N HIS A 41 -6.23 -2.26 -0.98
CA HIS A 41 -6.49 -3.05 0.21
C HIS A 41 -7.98 -3.31 0.43
N GLY A 42 -8.71 -3.71 -0.59
CA GLY A 42 -10.11 -4.06 -0.47
C GLY A 42 -11.05 -2.96 0.06
N HIS A 43 -10.62 -1.70 0.06
CA HIS A 43 -11.45 -0.56 0.48
C HIS A 43 -12.55 -0.28 -0.55
N LEU A 44 -13.56 -1.14 -0.58
CA LEU A 44 -14.68 -1.06 -1.53
C LEU A 44 -15.70 0.00 -1.13
N GLU A 45 -15.93 0.16 0.17
CA GLU A 45 -16.85 1.18 0.70
C GLU A 45 -16.16 2.54 0.82
N PRO A 46 -16.91 3.66 0.71
CA PRO A 46 -16.32 4.99 0.77
C PRO A 46 -15.72 5.38 2.14
N GLY A 47 -16.14 4.74 3.22
CA GLY A 47 -15.59 4.91 4.56
C GLY A 47 -15.41 6.38 5.01
N GLU A 48 -14.57 6.58 6.05
CA GLU A 48 -14.21 7.91 6.58
C GLU A 48 -12.81 8.38 6.09
N ASN A 49 -12.28 7.73 5.06
CA ASN A 49 -10.96 8.06 4.52
C ASN A 49 -10.94 9.47 3.94
N THR A 50 -9.94 10.25 4.33
CA THR A 50 -9.73 11.61 3.81
C THR A 50 -8.37 11.73 3.14
N ILE A 51 -8.25 12.70 2.24
CA ILE A 51 -6.97 13.20 1.73
C ILE A 51 -6.88 14.70 1.98
N GLY A 52 -5.72 15.19 2.41
CA GLY A 52 -5.50 16.62 2.55
C GLY A 52 -5.39 17.28 1.18
N VAL A 53 -6.24 18.28 0.91
CA VAL A 53 -6.18 19.09 -0.31
C VAL A 53 -5.86 20.54 0.03
N PRO A 54 -5.02 21.25 -0.76
CA PRO A 54 -4.84 22.68 -0.58
C PRO A 54 -6.14 23.44 -0.79
N HIS A 55 -6.41 24.44 0.07
CA HIS A 55 -7.55 25.30 -0.13
C HIS A 55 -7.34 26.18 -1.39
N PRO A 56 -8.31 26.29 -2.32
CA PRO A 56 -8.10 26.99 -3.61
C PRO A 56 -7.71 28.47 -3.49
N GLN A 57 -8.07 29.13 -2.40
CA GLN A 57 -7.75 30.53 -2.13
C GLN A 57 -6.53 30.72 -1.21
N ASP A 58 -6.02 29.65 -0.59
CA ASP A 58 -4.87 29.68 0.31
C ASP A 58 -4.19 28.31 0.31
N ALA A 59 -3.18 28.13 -0.55
CA ALA A 59 -2.48 26.87 -0.74
C ALA A 59 -1.76 26.37 0.54
N THR A 60 -1.52 27.23 1.53
CA THR A 60 -0.91 26.83 2.81
C THR A 60 -1.89 26.16 3.76
N ARG A 61 -3.19 26.40 3.55
CA ARG A 61 -4.28 25.80 4.32
C ARG A 61 -4.67 24.45 3.70
N ILE A 62 -4.43 23.37 4.43
CA ILE A 62 -4.81 22.01 4.03
C ILE A 62 -6.17 21.66 4.63
N VAL A 63 -7.09 21.21 3.79
CA VAL A 63 -8.45 20.81 4.16
C VAL A 63 -8.63 19.32 3.93
N PRO A 64 -9.12 18.54 4.92
CA PRO A 64 -9.43 17.14 4.71
C PRO A 64 -10.66 17.00 3.79
N LEU A 65 -10.52 16.24 2.71
CA LEU A 65 -11.57 15.92 1.75
C LEU A 65 -11.89 14.44 1.85
N ARG A 66 -13.15 14.05 2.06
CA ARG A 66 -13.56 12.63 2.02
C ARG A 66 -13.49 12.10 0.60
N THR A 67 -12.77 10.99 0.44
CA THR A 67 -12.45 10.40 -0.86
C THR A 67 -12.45 8.88 -0.78
N GLY A 68 -12.49 8.24 -1.95
CA GLY A 68 -12.42 6.79 -2.08
C GLY A 68 -13.79 6.10 -2.12
N GLY A 69 -13.74 4.78 -2.13
CA GLY A 69 -14.86 3.89 -2.42
C GLY A 69 -14.87 3.45 -3.88
N ALA A 70 -14.97 2.13 -4.11
CA ALA A 70 -14.79 1.53 -5.43
C ALA A 70 -15.76 2.07 -6.50
N ALA A 71 -17.02 2.36 -6.13
CA ALA A 71 -18.01 2.90 -7.06
C ALA A 71 -17.66 4.32 -7.53
N PHE A 72 -17.12 5.17 -6.67
CA PHE A 72 -16.65 6.51 -7.03
C PHE A 72 -15.34 6.46 -7.83
N LEU A 73 -14.46 5.53 -7.46
CA LEU A 73 -13.24 5.24 -8.21
C LEU A 73 -13.57 4.82 -9.65
N ALA A 74 -14.55 3.94 -9.85
CA ALA A 74 -15.00 3.51 -11.17
C ALA A 74 -15.47 4.71 -12.02
N THR A 75 -16.26 5.61 -11.45
CA THR A 75 -16.68 6.84 -12.13
C THR A 75 -15.50 7.71 -12.53
N ARG A 76 -14.52 7.89 -11.64
CA ARG A 76 -13.30 8.67 -11.94
C ARG A 76 -12.49 8.03 -13.07
N VAL A 77 -12.27 6.72 -13.01
CA VAL A 77 -11.54 5.98 -14.06
C VAL A 77 -12.24 6.08 -15.40
N ASN A 78 -13.59 5.90 -15.43
CA ASN A 78 -14.39 6.00 -16.65
C ASN A 78 -14.35 7.41 -17.26
N ALA A 79 -14.42 8.46 -16.44
CA ALA A 79 -14.26 9.84 -16.91
C ALA A 79 -12.88 10.07 -17.54
N LEU A 80 -11.81 9.63 -16.89
CA LEU A 80 -10.45 9.76 -17.40
C LEU A 80 -10.22 8.99 -18.71
N ARG A 81 -10.85 7.83 -18.88
CA ARG A 81 -10.82 7.07 -20.14
C ARG A 81 -11.54 7.79 -21.28
N LYS A 82 -12.71 8.36 -20.99
CA LYS A 82 -13.53 9.06 -22.00
C LYS A 82 -12.77 10.26 -22.61
N ASP A 83 -11.94 10.91 -21.83
CA ASP A 83 -11.18 12.09 -22.26
C ASP A 83 -9.84 11.73 -22.93
N ALA A 84 -9.55 10.45 -23.17
CA ALA A 84 -8.31 10.00 -23.78
C ALA A 84 -8.55 9.09 -24.98
N PRO A 85 -7.85 9.30 -26.12
CA PRO A 85 -8.01 8.48 -27.33
C PRO A 85 -7.48 7.04 -27.15
N ALA A 86 -6.50 6.85 -26.23
CA ALA A 86 -5.99 5.56 -25.82
C ALA A 86 -5.62 5.63 -24.32
N SER A 87 -6.02 4.62 -23.56
CA SER A 87 -5.70 4.53 -22.14
C SER A 87 -5.41 3.10 -21.68
N VAL A 88 -4.61 2.98 -20.63
CA VAL A 88 -4.34 1.72 -19.91
C VAL A 88 -4.59 1.96 -18.43
N PHE A 89 -5.41 1.10 -17.80
CA PHE A 89 -5.68 1.15 -16.37
C PHE A 89 -4.82 0.13 -15.64
N VAL A 90 -4.03 0.62 -14.68
CA VAL A 90 -2.95 -0.14 -14.01
C VAL A 90 -3.15 -0.09 -12.50
N SER A 91 -2.78 -1.16 -11.81
CA SER A 91 -2.56 -1.13 -10.37
C SER A 91 -1.10 -1.47 -10.05
N THR A 92 -0.55 -0.83 -9.03
CA THR A 92 0.83 -1.07 -8.57
C THR A 92 0.88 -1.98 -7.34
N GLY A 93 -0.07 -2.89 -7.19
CA GLY A 93 -0.08 -3.87 -6.12
C GLY A 93 -0.88 -3.47 -4.89
N ASP A 94 -0.94 -4.41 -3.94
CA ASP A 94 -1.75 -4.32 -2.74
C ASP A 94 -3.22 -3.95 -3.04
N LEU A 95 -3.77 -4.57 -4.09
CA LEU A 95 -5.20 -4.51 -4.36
C LEU A 95 -5.98 -5.22 -3.26
N ILE A 96 -5.44 -6.35 -2.79
CA ILE A 96 -6.01 -7.26 -1.82
C ILE A 96 -5.08 -7.40 -0.61
N GLY A 97 -5.59 -8.05 0.45
CA GLY A 97 -4.87 -8.23 1.71
C GLY A 97 -4.97 -7.02 2.64
N ALA A 98 -4.92 -7.26 3.95
CA ALA A 98 -5.19 -6.25 4.98
C ALA A 98 -6.51 -5.49 4.76
N SER A 99 -7.49 -6.13 4.15
CA SER A 99 -8.74 -5.56 3.65
C SER A 99 -9.81 -5.41 4.73
N PRO A 100 -10.70 -4.42 4.64
CA PRO A 100 -11.92 -4.35 5.44
C PRO A 100 -12.80 -5.60 5.25
N LEU A 101 -13.66 -5.88 6.25
CA LEU A 101 -14.42 -7.12 6.32
C LEU A 101 -15.31 -7.38 5.09
N VAL A 102 -15.85 -6.33 4.47
CA VAL A 102 -16.68 -6.44 3.25
C VAL A 102 -15.94 -7.12 2.08
N SER A 103 -14.63 -7.06 2.06
CA SER A 103 -13.78 -7.78 1.10
C SER A 103 -13.16 -9.04 1.71
N ALA A 104 -12.53 -8.91 2.87
CA ALA A 104 -11.77 -9.99 3.50
C ALA A 104 -12.63 -11.19 3.92
N LEU A 105 -13.90 -10.99 4.35
CA LEU A 105 -14.82 -12.07 4.67
C LEU A 105 -15.00 -13.02 3.47
N PHE A 106 -14.92 -12.49 2.27
CA PHE A 106 -15.04 -13.22 1.01
C PHE A 106 -13.68 -13.44 0.31
N ARG A 107 -12.59 -13.46 1.09
CA ARG A 107 -11.21 -13.72 0.60
C ARG A 107 -10.76 -12.77 -0.49
N ASP A 108 -11.20 -11.52 -0.43
CA ASP A 108 -10.93 -10.46 -1.41
C ASP A 108 -11.47 -10.72 -2.83
N GLU A 109 -12.29 -11.74 -3.02
CA GLU A 109 -12.99 -11.98 -4.28
C GLU A 109 -13.82 -10.76 -4.73
N PRO A 110 -14.53 -10.01 -3.84
CA PRO A 110 -15.24 -8.78 -4.21
C PRO A 110 -14.35 -7.70 -4.79
N THR A 111 -13.14 -7.55 -4.29
CA THR A 111 -12.16 -6.58 -4.79
C THR A 111 -11.74 -6.91 -6.22
N VAL A 112 -11.42 -8.18 -6.49
CA VAL A 112 -11.09 -8.63 -7.85
C VAL A 112 -12.29 -8.46 -8.79
N GLN A 113 -13.51 -8.78 -8.34
CA GLN A 113 -14.73 -8.59 -9.13
C GLN A 113 -14.96 -7.10 -9.47
N ALA A 114 -14.75 -6.19 -8.52
CA ALA A 114 -14.83 -4.75 -8.76
C ALA A 114 -13.78 -4.29 -9.78
N MET A 115 -12.52 -4.75 -9.67
CA MET A 115 -11.47 -4.44 -10.64
C MET A 115 -11.75 -5.01 -12.03
N ASN A 116 -12.29 -6.25 -12.11
CA ASN A 116 -12.76 -6.84 -13.36
C ASN A 116 -13.88 -5.99 -13.99
N ALA A 117 -14.84 -5.51 -13.19
CA ALA A 117 -15.94 -4.66 -13.65
C ALA A 117 -15.45 -3.28 -14.15
N MET A 118 -14.45 -2.71 -13.48
CA MET A 118 -13.80 -1.47 -13.91
C MET A 118 -12.86 -1.65 -15.11
N GLY A 119 -12.60 -2.89 -15.55
CA GLY A 119 -11.71 -3.19 -16.67
C GLY A 119 -10.26 -2.82 -16.39
N LEU A 120 -9.73 -3.26 -15.25
CA LEU A 120 -8.28 -3.18 -14.96
C LEU A 120 -7.53 -3.98 -16.02
N ASP A 121 -6.44 -3.43 -16.57
CA ASP A 121 -5.65 -4.09 -17.62
C ASP A 121 -4.55 -4.98 -17.04
N LEU A 122 -3.91 -4.51 -15.96
CA LEU A 122 -2.83 -5.23 -15.28
C LEU A 122 -2.65 -4.72 -13.84
N ASN A 123 -2.12 -5.60 -12.98
CA ASN A 123 -1.67 -5.32 -11.63
C ASN A 123 -0.23 -5.82 -11.46
N ALA A 124 0.67 -5.04 -10.89
CA ALA A 124 1.89 -5.62 -10.31
C ALA A 124 1.54 -6.29 -8.98
N ALA A 125 2.17 -7.40 -8.63
CA ALA A 125 1.99 -7.94 -7.30
C ALA A 125 2.54 -6.97 -6.25
N GLY A 126 1.81 -6.75 -5.17
CA GLY A 126 2.32 -6.16 -3.94
C GLY A 126 2.67 -7.24 -2.93
N ASN A 127 3.14 -6.85 -1.75
CA ASN A 127 3.43 -7.82 -0.71
C ASN A 127 2.15 -8.45 -0.13
N HIS A 128 1.07 -7.69 -0.02
CA HIS A 128 -0.19 -8.17 0.54
C HIS A 128 -0.95 -9.14 -0.37
N GLU A 129 -0.64 -9.21 -1.65
CA GLU A 129 -1.10 -10.31 -2.49
C GLU A 129 -0.63 -11.68 -1.96
N PHE A 130 0.49 -11.73 -1.22
CA PHE A 130 1.05 -12.95 -0.63
C PHE A 130 0.63 -13.23 0.81
N ASP A 131 -0.21 -12.41 1.45
CA ASP A 131 -0.63 -12.56 2.86
C ASP A 131 -1.18 -13.95 3.16
N HIS A 132 -1.86 -14.54 2.19
CA HIS A 132 -2.50 -15.83 2.30
C HIS A 132 -1.73 -16.97 1.62
N GLY A 133 -0.50 -16.68 1.23
CA GLY A 133 0.41 -17.60 0.58
C GLY A 133 0.19 -17.72 -0.93
N VAL A 134 1.19 -18.29 -1.58
CA VAL A 134 1.25 -18.40 -3.04
C VAL A 134 0.09 -19.20 -3.65
N GLN A 135 -0.37 -20.26 -2.97
CA GLN A 135 -1.47 -21.10 -3.48
C GLN A 135 -2.80 -20.33 -3.54
N GLU A 136 -3.09 -19.52 -2.50
CA GLU A 136 -4.28 -18.67 -2.52
C GLU A 136 -4.16 -17.58 -3.58
N LEU A 137 -2.97 -16.97 -3.76
CA LEU A 137 -2.75 -16.00 -4.82
C LEU A 137 -2.96 -16.62 -6.22
N GLN A 138 -2.46 -17.84 -6.45
CA GLN A 138 -2.72 -18.56 -7.71
C GLN A 138 -4.21 -18.82 -7.92
N ARG A 139 -4.95 -19.16 -6.86
CA ARG A 139 -6.41 -19.29 -6.92
C ARG A 139 -7.07 -17.94 -7.24
N MET A 140 -6.64 -16.85 -6.62
CA MET A 140 -7.16 -15.51 -6.89
C MET A 140 -6.96 -15.10 -8.36
N VAL A 141 -5.84 -15.51 -8.97
CA VAL A 141 -5.58 -15.28 -10.39
C VAL A 141 -6.42 -16.20 -11.28
N GLY A 142 -6.40 -17.51 -11.00
CA GLY A 142 -6.97 -18.52 -11.89
C GLY A 142 -8.47 -18.80 -11.67
N GLY A 143 -9.04 -18.29 -10.58
CA GLY A 143 -10.42 -18.57 -10.21
C GLY A 143 -10.63 -19.86 -9.43
N GLY A 144 -11.90 -20.15 -9.16
CA GLY A 144 -12.31 -21.32 -8.38
C GLY A 144 -12.52 -21.03 -6.90
N CYS A 145 -13.31 -21.89 -6.26
CA CYS A 145 -13.65 -21.75 -4.83
C CYS A 145 -12.54 -22.31 -3.95
N ALA A 146 -12.27 -21.64 -2.84
CA ALA A 146 -11.33 -22.13 -1.85
C ALA A 146 -11.86 -23.40 -1.16
N ARG A 147 -11.02 -24.42 -1.07
CA ARG A 147 -11.38 -25.72 -0.47
C ARG A 147 -11.10 -25.79 1.03
N THR A 148 -10.15 -25.01 1.51
CA THR A 148 -9.71 -25.01 2.91
C THR A 148 -10.49 -23.95 3.69
N PRO A 149 -11.21 -24.30 4.74
CA PRO A 149 -11.80 -23.32 5.66
C PRO A 149 -10.74 -22.40 6.26
N ARG A 150 -11.12 -21.14 6.47
CA ARG A 150 -10.21 -20.14 7.03
C ARG A 150 -10.98 -19.21 7.95
N GLY A 151 -11.15 -19.66 9.19
CA GLY A 151 -11.99 -18.95 10.15
C GLY A 151 -13.41 -18.76 9.63
N ALA A 152 -13.95 -17.55 9.76
CA ALA A 152 -15.27 -17.18 9.27
C ALA A 152 -15.32 -16.85 7.76
N THR A 153 -14.17 -16.87 7.06
CA THR A 153 -14.13 -16.45 5.65
C THR A 153 -14.88 -17.40 4.72
N GLN A 154 -15.52 -16.85 3.72
CA GLN A 154 -16.31 -17.53 2.71
C GLN A 154 -15.67 -17.35 1.34
N SER A 155 -15.78 -18.33 0.47
CA SER A 155 -15.35 -18.26 -0.92
C SER A 155 -16.53 -18.55 -1.82
N CYS A 156 -16.57 -17.94 -3.00
CA CYS A 156 -17.66 -18.06 -3.98
C CYS A 156 -19.03 -17.64 -3.44
N ALA A 157 -19.07 -16.73 -2.47
CA ALA A 157 -20.29 -16.27 -1.80
C ALA A 157 -21.04 -15.15 -2.54
N ASN A 158 -20.99 -15.13 -3.86
CA ASN A 158 -21.57 -14.08 -4.72
C ASN A 158 -22.93 -14.44 -5.34
N GLY A 159 -23.66 -15.36 -4.77
CA GLY A 159 -24.94 -15.84 -5.30
C GLY A 159 -24.83 -16.73 -6.55
N ARG A 160 -23.69 -16.76 -7.24
CA ARG A 160 -23.40 -17.64 -8.39
C ARG A 160 -22.70 -18.93 -7.98
N GLY A 161 -22.20 -19.03 -6.75
CA GLY A 161 -21.45 -20.18 -6.27
C GLY A 161 -20.13 -20.42 -6.98
N SER A 162 -19.55 -19.40 -7.62
CA SER A 162 -18.30 -19.49 -8.40
C SER A 162 -17.50 -18.19 -8.31
N TYR A 163 -16.19 -18.30 -8.48
CA TYR A 163 -15.29 -17.17 -8.61
C TYR A 163 -14.46 -17.35 -9.89
N GLU A 164 -14.47 -16.34 -10.77
CA GLU A 164 -13.90 -16.41 -12.11
C GLU A 164 -12.40 -16.08 -12.19
N GLY A 165 -11.81 -15.55 -11.11
CA GLY A 165 -10.42 -15.09 -11.09
C GLY A 165 -10.23 -13.69 -11.64
N MET A 166 -8.96 -13.30 -11.81
CA MET A 166 -8.55 -12.03 -12.36
C MET A 166 -8.69 -12.05 -13.89
N ARG A 167 -9.40 -11.07 -14.47
CA ARG A 167 -9.44 -10.85 -15.93
C ARG A 167 -8.28 -9.98 -16.42
N PHE A 168 -7.53 -9.41 -15.51
CA PHE A 168 -6.33 -8.61 -15.75
C PHE A 168 -5.06 -9.44 -15.46
N ALA A 169 -3.93 -9.03 -16.03
CA ALA A 169 -2.67 -9.72 -15.80
C ALA A 169 -2.09 -9.36 -14.42
N LEU A 170 -1.63 -10.36 -13.66
CA LEU A 170 -0.78 -10.16 -12.49
C LEU A 170 0.68 -10.26 -12.91
N LEU A 171 1.50 -9.25 -12.59
CA LEU A 171 2.90 -9.13 -13.01
C LEU A 171 3.84 -9.19 -11.81
N ALA A 172 4.93 -9.97 -11.91
CA ALA A 172 5.98 -10.03 -10.90
C ALA A 172 7.31 -10.53 -11.49
N ALA A 173 8.08 -9.65 -12.10
CA ALA A 173 9.34 -9.98 -12.76
C ALA A 173 10.45 -10.47 -11.80
N ASN A 174 10.37 -10.08 -10.53
CA ASN A 174 11.40 -10.38 -9.53
C ASN A 174 11.00 -11.49 -8.53
N VAL A 175 9.85 -12.14 -8.72
CA VAL A 175 9.44 -13.29 -7.91
C VAL A 175 9.70 -14.57 -8.69
N VAL A 176 10.66 -15.35 -8.24
CA VAL A 176 11.10 -16.58 -8.92
C VAL A 176 11.05 -17.77 -7.97
N ASP A 177 10.85 -18.95 -8.52
CA ASP A 177 10.95 -20.23 -7.81
C ASP A 177 12.42 -20.65 -7.58
N GLU A 178 12.63 -21.81 -6.98
CA GLU A 178 13.97 -22.37 -6.72
C GLU A 178 14.79 -22.61 -8.01
N ALA A 179 14.12 -22.87 -9.12
CA ALA A 179 14.75 -23.06 -10.44
C ALA A 179 15.04 -21.72 -11.15
N GLY A 180 14.66 -20.59 -10.55
CA GLY A 180 14.83 -19.25 -11.13
C GLY A 180 13.77 -18.89 -12.19
N GLN A 181 12.67 -19.65 -12.28
CA GLN A 181 11.58 -19.33 -13.20
C GLN A 181 10.62 -18.33 -12.55
N PRO A 182 10.16 -17.30 -13.29
CA PRO A 182 9.17 -16.35 -12.78
C PRO A 182 7.87 -17.06 -12.37
N LEU A 183 7.38 -16.74 -11.18
CA LEU A 183 6.11 -17.28 -10.68
C LEU A 183 4.89 -16.76 -11.44
N PHE A 184 4.94 -15.50 -11.86
CA PHE A 184 3.93 -14.81 -12.66
C PHE A 184 4.58 -14.15 -13.88
N ALA A 185 3.76 -13.68 -14.82
CA ALA A 185 4.27 -12.96 -15.99
C ALA A 185 5.17 -11.78 -15.57
N PRO A 186 6.37 -11.63 -16.11
CA PRO A 186 7.25 -10.51 -15.76
C PRO A 186 6.75 -9.17 -16.31
N HIS A 187 6.03 -9.21 -17.43
CA HIS A 187 5.55 -8.02 -18.13
C HIS A 187 4.29 -8.31 -18.95
N LYS A 188 3.64 -7.23 -19.38
CA LYS A 188 2.53 -7.23 -20.35
C LYS A 188 2.81 -6.22 -21.45
N ILE A 189 2.67 -6.62 -22.71
CA ILE A 189 2.74 -5.73 -23.86
C ILE A 189 1.33 -5.23 -24.17
N ARG A 190 1.19 -3.91 -24.37
CA ARG A 190 -0.02 -3.25 -24.87
C ARG A 190 0.30 -2.54 -26.18
N SER A 191 -0.41 -2.88 -27.25
CA SER A 191 -0.29 -2.17 -28.52
C SER A 191 -1.19 -0.95 -28.54
N VAL A 192 -0.63 0.20 -28.83
CA VAL A 192 -1.32 1.50 -28.92
C VAL A 192 -1.09 2.06 -30.31
N GLN A 193 -2.09 1.98 -31.17
CA GLN A 193 -2.02 2.44 -32.57
C GLN A 193 -0.75 1.92 -33.31
N GLY A 194 -0.42 0.65 -33.09
CA GLY A 194 0.72 -0.01 -33.74
C GLY A 194 2.06 0.11 -33.00
N VAL A 195 2.16 0.93 -31.94
CA VAL A 195 3.33 1.00 -31.07
C VAL A 195 3.14 0.12 -29.85
N ASN A 196 4.10 -0.76 -29.58
CA ASN A 196 4.08 -1.66 -28.44
C ASN A 196 4.71 -0.99 -27.22
N VAL A 197 3.99 -1.01 -26.09
CA VAL A 197 4.43 -0.52 -24.79
C VAL A 197 4.55 -1.69 -23.83
N GLY A 198 5.72 -1.88 -23.23
CA GLY A 198 5.99 -2.92 -22.23
C GLY A 198 5.74 -2.39 -20.82
N PHE A 199 4.78 -2.98 -20.11
CA PHE A 199 4.54 -2.76 -18.68
C PHE A 199 5.21 -3.89 -17.91
N ILE A 200 6.13 -3.56 -17.02
CA ILE A 200 6.97 -4.53 -16.29
C ILE A 200 6.68 -4.41 -14.82
N GLY A 201 6.20 -5.50 -14.18
CA GLY A 201 5.81 -5.53 -12.78
C GLY A 201 6.93 -6.01 -11.87
N ALA A 202 7.06 -5.42 -10.68
CA ALA A 202 7.92 -5.93 -9.61
C ALA A 202 7.34 -5.61 -8.24
N VAL A 203 7.64 -6.45 -7.25
CA VAL A 203 7.25 -6.28 -5.85
C VAL A 203 8.49 -6.05 -4.99
N THR A 204 8.33 -5.35 -3.87
CA THR A 204 9.44 -5.11 -2.93
C THR A 204 10.18 -6.39 -2.55
N ARG A 205 11.49 -6.37 -2.69
CA ARG A 205 12.38 -7.47 -2.23
C ARG A 205 12.27 -7.74 -0.73
N SER A 206 11.67 -6.81 0.01
CA SER A 206 11.42 -6.95 1.45
C SER A 206 10.24 -7.88 1.78
N THR A 207 9.45 -8.30 0.80
CA THR A 207 8.26 -9.17 0.96
C THR A 207 8.49 -10.36 1.91
N PRO A 208 9.60 -11.12 1.83
CA PRO A 208 9.83 -12.25 2.74
C PRO A 208 9.93 -11.89 4.23
N ARG A 209 10.11 -10.61 4.54
CA ARG A 209 10.19 -10.11 5.92
C ARG A 209 8.86 -9.59 6.44
N ILE A 210 7.90 -9.31 5.54
CA ILE A 210 6.66 -8.59 5.86
C ILE A 210 5.38 -9.37 5.51
N VAL A 211 5.52 -10.62 5.06
CA VAL A 211 4.41 -11.56 4.89
C VAL A 211 4.69 -12.86 5.65
N MET A 212 3.69 -13.73 5.75
CA MET A 212 3.82 -15.03 6.43
C MET A 212 4.90 -15.88 5.75
N PRO A 213 6.05 -16.17 6.40
CA PRO A 213 7.16 -16.88 5.76
C PRO A 213 6.79 -18.26 5.21
N SER A 214 5.90 -18.99 5.91
CA SER A 214 5.44 -20.30 5.45
C SER A 214 4.63 -20.24 4.15
N GLY A 215 3.98 -19.10 3.86
CA GLY A 215 3.16 -18.90 2.67
C GLY A 215 3.94 -18.68 1.38
N ILE A 216 5.23 -18.34 1.48
CA ILE A 216 6.11 -18.03 0.34
C ILE A 216 7.34 -18.94 0.27
N ARG A 217 7.28 -20.10 0.94
CA ARG A 217 8.40 -21.05 0.95
C ARG A 217 8.74 -21.50 -0.47
N GLY A 218 10.04 -21.56 -0.80
CA GLY A 218 10.53 -21.91 -2.12
C GLY A 218 10.56 -20.74 -3.12
N LEU A 219 10.15 -19.53 -2.69
CA LEU A 219 10.23 -18.34 -3.53
C LEU A 219 11.44 -17.46 -3.16
N ARG A 220 11.99 -16.81 -4.17
CA ARG A 220 13.01 -15.76 -4.01
C ARG A 220 12.47 -14.45 -4.58
N PHE A 221 12.72 -13.36 -3.86
CA PHE A 221 12.39 -12.00 -4.25
C PHE A 221 13.70 -11.27 -4.59
N GLU A 222 13.94 -11.14 -5.88
CA GLU A 222 15.18 -10.54 -6.40
C GLU A 222 15.12 -9.01 -6.34
N ARG A 223 16.26 -8.34 -6.63
CA ARG A 223 16.30 -6.87 -6.73
C ARG A 223 15.40 -6.39 -7.87
N GLU A 224 14.54 -5.45 -7.59
CA GLU A 224 13.51 -4.93 -8.49
C GLU A 224 14.12 -4.38 -9.79
N ALA A 225 15.12 -3.49 -9.68
CA ALA A 225 15.78 -2.89 -10.85
C ALA A 225 16.44 -3.94 -11.75
N ALA A 226 17.09 -4.95 -11.17
CA ALA A 226 17.73 -6.01 -11.94
C ALA A 226 16.71 -6.83 -12.75
N ALA A 227 15.56 -7.18 -12.14
CA ALA A 227 14.51 -7.94 -12.80
C ALA A 227 13.79 -7.12 -13.89
N VAL A 228 13.52 -5.83 -13.61
CA VAL A 228 12.95 -4.91 -14.59
C VAL A 228 13.89 -4.76 -15.78
N ASN A 229 15.18 -4.53 -15.55
CA ASN A 229 16.17 -4.37 -16.64
C ASN A 229 16.32 -5.63 -17.48
N ARG A 230 16.27 -6.85 -16.89
CA ARG A 230 16.22 -8.11 -17.66
C ARG A 230 14.99 -8.16 -18.58
N SER A 231 13.83 -7.74 -18.07
CA SER A 231 12.60 -7.70 -18.86
C SER A 231 12.67 -6.66 -19.98
N VAL A 232 13.28 -5.50 -19.75
CA VAL A 232 13.56 -4.49 -20.80
C VAL A 232 14.40 -5.09 -21.91
N GLN A 233 15.49 -5.79 -21.60
CA GLN A 233 16.34 -6.43 -22.62
C GLN A 233 15.57 -7.49 -23.41
N ALA A 234 14.81 -8.35 -22.74
CA ALA A 234 13.98 -9.36 -23.40
C ALA A 234 12.92 -8.74 -24.34
N LEU A 235 12.31 -7.64 -23.93
CA LEU A 235 11.31 -6.93 -24.73
C LEU A 235 11.93 -6.19 -25.94
N ARG A 236 13.15 -5.66 -25.81
CA ARG A 236 13.90 -5.05 -26.91
C ARG A 236 14.16 -6.03 -28.06
N THR A 237 14.46 -7.30 -27.74
CA THR A 237 14.64 -8.33 -28.78
C THR A 237 13.34 -8.61 -29.55
N GLN A 238 12.18 -8.21 -28.99
CA GLN A 238 10.85 -8.28 -29.62
C GLN A 238 10.43 -6.96 -30.29
N GLY A 239 11.34 -5.98 -30.39
CA GLY A 239 11.08 -4.69 -31.03
C GLY A 239 10.30 -3.69 -30.16
N VAL A 240 10.17 -3.92 -28.85
CA VAL A 240 9.54 -2.96 -27.92
C VAL A 240 10.57 -1.93 -27.47
N ASN A 241 10.23 -0.64 -27.58
CA ASN A 241 11.11 0.48 -27.19
C ASN A 241 10.46 1.47 -26.20
N ALA A 242 9.22 1.28 -25.83
CA ALA A 242 8.51 2.05 -24.80
C ALA A 242 8.30 1.19 -23.55
N PHE A 243 8.77 1.65 -22.39
CA PHE A 243 8.72 0.89 -21.15
C PHE A 243 8.17 1.70 -19.99
N VAL A 244 7.27 1.07 -19.23
CA VAL A 244 6.70 1.56 -17.98
C VAL A 244 7.01 0.53 -16.89
N ALA A 245 7.68 0.95 -15.84
CA ALA A 245 7.87 0.11 -14.66
C ALA A 245 6.68 0.29 -13.71
N VAL A 246 6.16 -0.82 -13.21
CA VAL A 246 5.05 -0.90 -12.25
C VAL A 246 5.59 -1.62 -11.02
N ILE A 247 6.06 -0.84 -10.05
CA ILE A 247 6.86 -1.37 -8.94
C ILE A 247 6.14 -1.14 -7.62
N HIS A 248 5.79 -2.23 -6.95
CA HIS A 248 5.26 -2.16 -5.60
C HIS A 248 6.39 -1.97 -4.59
N GLU A 249 6.96 -0.80 -4.59
CA GLU A 249 7.90 -0.22 -3.62
C GLU A 249 7.69 1.29 -3.63
N GLY A 250 8.00 1.96 -2.52
CA GLY A 250 7.68 3.35 -2.38
C GLY A 250 8.75 4.21 -1.74
N GLY A 251 8.40 5.46 -1.63
CA GLY A 251 9.17 6.48 -0.94
C GLY A 251 8.28 7.40 -0.13
N ASP A 252 8.89 8.46 0.35
CA ASP A 252 8.24 9.55 1.06
C ASP A 252 8.79 10.88 0.56
N THR A 253 7.98 11.93 0.62
CA THR A 253 8.35 13.29 0.26
C THR A 253 7.72 14.26 1.26
N ASP A 254 8.31 15.42 1.41
CA ASP A 254 7.65 16.52 2.09
C ASP A 254 6.71 17.23 1.10
N GLY A 255 5.56 17.71 1.57
CA GLY A 255 4.59 18.43 0.73
C GLY A 255 3.33 17.62 0.39
N HIS A 256 2.62 18.08 -0.65
CA HIS A 256 1.35 17.50 -1.08
C HIS A 256 1.52 16.33 -2.04
N PHE A 257 0.42 15.61 -2.28
CA PHE A 257 0.40 14.43 -3.14
C PHE A 257 0.76 14.70 -4.63
N ASN A 258 0.99 15.93 -5.04
CA ASN A 258 1.50 16.30 -6.37
C ASN A 258 2.86 16.99 -6.31
N GLU A 259 3.52 17.00 -5.17
CA GLU A 259 4.82 17.62 -4.95
C GLU A 259 5.91 16.58 -4.72
N CYS A 260 7.17 17.00 -4.79
CA CYS A 260 8.35 16.17 -4.62
C CYS A 260 9.47 16.91 -3.87
N ALA A 261 9.19 17.41 -2.67
CA ALA A 261 10.22 17.99 -1.82
C ALA A 261 10.92 16.90 -1.00
N ASN A 262 12.25 16.92 -0.95
CA ASN A 262 13.08 16.00 -0.16
C ASN A 262 12.72 14.51 -0.36
N PRO A 263 12.78 13.97 -1.60
CA PRO A 263 12.42 12.59 -1.88
C PRO A 263 13.38 11.62 -1.18
N ARG A 264 12.83 10.63 -0.46
CA ARG A 264 13.57 9.60 0.29
C ARG A 264 12.85 8.26 0.22
N GLY A 265 13.58 7.18 0.21
CA GLY A 265 13.06 5.80 0.16
C GLY A 265 13.55 5.00 -1.04
N GLU A 266 13.36 3.69 -0.95
CA GLU A 266 13.95 2.69 -1.87
C GLU A 266 13.56 2.92 -3.34
N ILE A 267 12.34 3.38 -3.63
CA ILE A 267 11.88 3.56 -5.02
C ILE A 267 12.74 4.56 -5.81
N PHE A 268 13.26 5.60 -5.14
CA PHE A 268 14.09 6.61 -5.79
C PHE A 268 15.49 6.05 -6.12
N GLU A 269 16.02 5.14 -5.29
CA GLU A 269 17.27 4.43 -5.57
C GLU A 269 17.06 3.41 -6.71
N ILE A 270 15.98 2.62 -6.63
CA ILE A 270 15.59 1.68 -7.69
C ILE A 270 15.47 2.42 -9.04
N ALA A 271 14.81 3.58 -9.06
CA ALA A 271 14.61 4.35 -10.28
C ALA A 271 15.93 4.78 -10.93
N ARG A 272 16.95 5.11 -10.14
CA ARG A 272 18.30 5.46 -10.68
C ARG A 272 19.01 4.28 -11.33
N GLU A 273 18.72 3.05 -10.89
CA GLU A 273 19.30 1.82 -11.42
C GLU A 273 18.57 1.28 -12.67
N LEU A 274 17.38 1.81 -13.00
CA LEU A 274 16.60 1.36 -14.15
C LEU A 274 17.25 1.76 -15.48
N ASP A 275 17.03 0.93 -16.50
CA ASP A 275 17.40 1.21 -17.89
C ASP A 275 16.86 2.60 -18.32
N PRO A 276 17.66 3.45 -19.01
CA PRO A 276 17.25 4.79 -19.41
C PRO A 276 15.97 4.87 -20.26
N ALA A 277 15.60 3.79 -20.94
CA ALA A 277 14.37 3.73 -21.74
C ALA A 277 13.10 3.59 -20.88
N VAL A 278 13.21 3.25 -19.60
CA VAL A 278 12.11 3.29 -18.64
C VAL A 278 11.89 4.73 -18.21
N ARG A 279 10.84 5.36 -18.74
CA ARG A 279 10.57 6.79 -18.53
C ARG A 279 9.49 7.05 -17.47
N VAL A 280 8.70 6.05 -17.11
CA VAL A 280 7.62 6.13 -16.13
C VAL A 280 7.78 5.01 -15.13
N VAL A 281 7.72 5.35 -13.85
CA VAL A 281 7.69 4.43 -12.71
C VAL A 281 6.41 4.70 -11.92
N LEU A 282 5.50 3.74 -11.95
CA LEU A 282 4.32 3.71 -11.09
C LEU A 282 4.71 3.00 -9.80
N SER A 283 4.41 3.59 -8.66
CA SER A 283 4.92 3.23 -7.33
C SER A 283 3.78 2.94 -6.34
N GLY A 284 4.05 2.25 -5.25
CA GLY A 284 3.08 1.86 -4.22
C GLY A 284 3.71 1.67 -2.84
N HIS A 285 3.11 0.81 -2.00
CA HIS A 285 3.64 0.29 -0.72
C HIS A 285 3.67 1.29 0.45
N THR A 286 4.12 2.50 0.28
CA THR A 286 4.28 3.46 1.40
C THR A 286 3.02 4.28 1.70
N HIS A 287 1.95 4.13 0.92
CA HIS A 287 0.68 4.86 1.04
C HIS A 287 0.84 6.40 0.96
N ARG A 288 1.95 6.88 0.40
CA ARG A 288 2.22 8.31 0.20
C ARG A 288 1.70 8.77 -1.16
N GLY A 289 1.42 10.07 -1.27
CA GLY A 289 1.13 10.69 -2.57
C GLY A 289 2.28 11.58 -2.97
N TYR A 290 2.78 11.43 -4.18
CA TYR A 290 3.82 12.30 -4.75
C TYR A 290 3.88 12.18 -6.28
N VAL A 291 4.47 13.21 -6.90
CA VAL A 291 4.85 13.22 -8.32
C VAL A 291 6.26 13.76 -8.40
N CYS A 292 7.23 12.91 -8.71
CA CYS A 292 8.64 13.23 -8.78
C CYS A 292 9.18 13.10 -10.22
N GLU A 293 10.20 13.87 -10.54
CA GLU A 293 11.04 13.66 -11.71
C GLU A 293 12.49 13.46 -11.27
N ILE A 294 13.06 12.28 -11.56
CA ILE A 294 14.44 11.91 -11.21
C ILE A 294 15.12 11.32 -12.46
N ASP A 295 16.25 11.86 -12.83
CA ASP A 295 17.03 11.44 -14.00
C ASP A 295 16.18 11.35 -15.28
N GLY A 296 15.27 12.31 -15.47
CA GLY A 296 14.35 12.40 -16.60
C GLY A 296 13.26 11.32 -16.60
N ARG A 297 12.97 10.67 -15.47
CA ARG A 297 11.87 9.72 -15.27
C ARG A 297 10.82 10.31 -14.34
N VAL A 298 9.57 10.11 -14.70
CA VAL A 298 8.45 10.39 -13.80
C VAL A 298 8.25 9.21 -12.85
N ILE A 299 8.20 9.51 -11.55
CA ILE A 299 7.88 8.56 -10.48
C ILE A 299 6.63 9.07 -9.78
N ILE A 300 5.56 8.28 -9.74
CA ILE A 300 4.27 8.72 -9.20
C ILE A 300 3.64 7.65 -8.31
N GLN A 301 3.05 8.10 -7.18
CA GLN A 301 2.26 7.29 -6.27
C GLN A 301 1.00 8.04 -5.84
N GLY A 302 -0.13 7.34 -5.79
CA GLY A 302 -1.46 7.89 -5.56
C GLY A 302 -2.02 7.62 -4.16
N ALA A 303 -1.24 7.80 -3.10
CA ALA A 303 -1.63 7.49 -1.71
C ALA A 303 -2.11 6.03 -1.54
N SER A 304 -3.35 5.78 -1.11
CA SER A 304 -3.91 4.43 -0.93
C SER A 304 -5.44 4.46 -0.88
N PHE A 305 -6.07 3.28 -0.81
CA PHE A 305 -7.52 3.09 -0.55
C PHE A 305 -8.42 3.74 -1.61
N GLY A 306 -7.93 3.90 -2.83
CA GLY A 306 -8.68 4.53 -3.92
C GLY A 306 -8.99 6.01 -3.71
N ARG A 307 -8.26 6.70 -2.81
CA ARG A 307 -8.45 8.14 -2.52
C ARG A 307 -7.99 9.03 -3.66
N LEU A 308 -6.96 8.60 -4.37
CA LEU A 308 -6.37 9.26 -5.54
C LEU A 308 -6.30 8.30 -6.72
N VAL A 309 -6.27 8.87 -7.90
CA VAL A 309 -5.91 8.18 -9.15
C VAL A 309 -4.70 8.93 -9.74
N SER A 310 -3.64 8.21 -10.03
CA SER A 310 -2.47 8.74 -10.74
C SER A 310 -2.75 8.73 -12.24
N VAL A 311 -2.54 9.86 -12.89
CA VAL A 311 -2.72 10.05 -14.33
C VAL A 311 -1.39 10.43 -14.94
N VAL A 312 -0.94 9.66 -15.93
CA VAL A 312 0.27 9.96 -16.70
C VAL A 312 -0.08 10.07 -18.17
N ASP A 313 -0.01 11.28 -18.71
CA ASP A 313 -0.18 11.56 -20.14
C ASP A 313 1.20 11.61 -20.80
N LEU A 314 1.40 10.76 -21.79
CA LEU A 314 2.64 10.67 -22.54
C LEU A 314 2.38 10.56 -24.04
N ARG A 315 3.42 10.71 -24.83
CA ARG A 315 3.39 10.56 -26.28
C ARG A 315 4.39 9.50 -26.71
N LEU A 316 3.96 8.62 -27.60
CA LEU A 316 4.81 7.64 -28.25
C LEU A 316 5.26 8.20 -29.59
N ASP A 317 6.50 7.97 -29.95
CA ASP A 317 7.03 8.27 -31.27
C ASP A 317 6.70 7.10 -32.21
N ALA A 318 5.92 7.35 -33.24
CA ALA A 318 5.44 6.30 -34.14
C ALA A 318 6.56 5.59 -34.92
N ARG A 319 7.73 6.22 -35.10
CA ARG A 319 8.87 5.66 -35.85
C ARG A 319 9.80 4.84 -34.98
N SER A 320 10.24 5.41 -33.86
CA SER A 320 11.16 4.72 -32.94
C SER A 320 10.46 3.77 -31.98
N GLY A 321 9.15 3.95 -31.78
CA GLY A 321 8.37 3.20 -30.81
C GLY A 321 8.67 3.60 -29.36
N SER A 322 9.44 4.67 -29.11
CA SER A 322 9.86 5.09 -27.77
C SER A 322 8.90 6.11 -27.14
N ILE A 323 8.98 6.27 -25.81
CA ILE A 323 8.29 7.34 -25.08
C ILE A 323 9.07 8.65 -25.31
N ARG A 324 8.34 9.70 -25.69
CA ARG A 324 8.90 11.05 -25.84
C ARG A 324 9.21 11.68 -24.47
N PRO A 325 10.15 12.65 -24.42
CA PRO A 325 10.56 13.29 -23.16
C PRO A 325 9.42 14.00 -22.40
N GLU A 326 8.47 14.55 -23.13
CA GLU A 326 7.38 15.37 -22.58
C GLU A 326 6.32 14.43 -21.95
N ILE A 327 6.37 14.28 -20.63
CA ILE A 327 5.44 13.49 -19.83
C ILE A 327 4.77 14.42 -18.83
N ARG A 328 3.45 14.36 -18.76
CA ARG A 328 2.67 15.04 -17.72
C ARG A 328 2.12 14.01 -16.74
N ALA A 329 2.36 14.22 -15.47
CA ALA A 329 1.86 13.35 -14.41
C ALA A 329 1.16 14.17 -13.34
N ILE A 330 0.05 13.64 -12.79
CA ILE A 330 -0.72 14.27 -11.73
C ILE A 330 -1.55 13.22 -10.97
N ASN A 331 -1.67 13.39 -9.68
CA ASN A 331 -2.66 12.68 -8.87
C ASN A 331 -3.97 13.48 -8.81
N VAL A 332 -5.08 12.83 -9.07
CA VAL A 332 -6.43 13.42 -9.01
C VAL A 332 -7.25 12.77 -7.91
N THR A 333 -8.03 13.57 -7.19
CA THR A 333 -8.87 13.11 -6.08
C THR A 333 -10.08 12.28 -6.57
N VAL A 334 -10.59 11.42 -5.67
CA VAL A 334 -11.83 10.65 -5.86
C VAL A 334 -12.86 11.10 -4.80
N PRO A 335 -13.47 12.30 -4.92
CA PRO A 335 -14.40 12.83 -3.93
C PRO A 335 -15.69 12.02 -3.93
N ASN A 336 -16.14 11.60 -2.75
CA ASN A 336 -17.36 10.79 -2.59
C ASN A 336 -18.59 11.59 -2.09
N GLY A 337 -18.42 12.88 -1.81
CA GLY A 337 -19.51 13.78 -1.42
C GLY A 337 -20.07 13.58 -0.02
N LEU A 338 -19.43 12.76 0.83
CA LEU A 338 -19.92 12.47 2.18
C LEU A 338 -19.55 13.54 3.23
N ASP A 339 -18.89 14.63 2.81
CA ASP A 339 -18.54 15.76 3.66
C ASP A 339 -19.67 16.79 3.72
N ALA A 340 -20.60 16.66 4.67
CA ALA A 340 -21.69 17.62 4.82
C ALA A 340 -21.22 19.05 5.18
N ALA A 341 -20.14 19.16 5.95
CA ALA A 341 -19.57 20.42 6.44
C ALA A 341 -18.36 20.94 5.63
N LEU A 342 -18.10 20.38 4.43
CA LEU A 342 -16.99 20.80 3.58
C LEU A 342 -17.14 22.27 3.16
N ASP A 343 -16.05 23.03 3.26
CA ASP A 343 -15.95 24.40 2.77
C ASP A 343 -16.48 24.51 1.32
N PRO A 344 -17.42 25.42 1.02
CA PRO A 344 -18.03 25.55 -0.31
C PRO A 344 -17.03 25.78 -1.44
N VAL A 345 -15.93 26.49 -1.18
CA VAL A 345 -14.87 26.75 -2.19
C VAL A 345 -14.12 25.47 -2.50
N VAL A 346 -13.80 24.67 -1.47
CA VAL A 346 -13.16 23.36 -1.65
C VAL A 346 -14.11 22.39 -2.36
N ARG A 347 -15.40 22.40 -2.01
CA ARG A 347 -16.43 21.59 -2.68
C ARG A 347 -16.58 21.92 -4.15
N ALA A 348 -16.51 23.21 -4.52
CA ALA A 348 -16.56 23.63 -5.91
C ALA A 348 -15.34 23.19 -6.71
N ALA A 349 -14.14 23.20 -6.10
CA ALA A 349 -12.90 22.73 -6.71
C ALA A 349 -12.81 21.18 -6.81
N HIS A 350 -13.48 20.48 -5.91
CA HIS A 350 -13.51 19.01 -5.84
C HIS A 350 -14.97 18.50 -5.84
N PRO A 351 -15.69 18.61 -6.97
CA PRO A 351 -17.09 18.19 -7.04
C PRO A 351 -17.23 16.71 -6.76
N ALA A 352 -18.26 16.36 -6.00
CA ALA A 352 -18.60 14.98 -5.67
C ALA A 352 -18.86 14.17 -6.93
N LEU A 353 -18.37 12.95 -6.98
CA LEU A 353 -18.67 12.00 -8.05
C LEU A 353 -19.98 11.27 -7.74
N ALA A 354 -20.75 10.94 -8.78
CA ALA A 354 -21.81 9.96 -8.66
C ALA A 354 -21.21 8.55 -8.61
N PRO A 355 -21.73 7.63 -7.80
CA PRO A 355 -21.23 6.24 -7.79
C PRO A 355 -21.58 5.52 -9.08
N ASP A 356 -20.65 4.74 -9.63
CA ASP A 356 -20.92 3.83 -10.74
C ASP A 356 -21.92 2.75 -10.30
N PRO A 357 -23.05 2.57 -11.01
CA PRO A 357 -24.14 1.71 -10.53
C PRO A 357 -23.78 0.23 -10.53
N VAL A 358 -22.90 -0.23 -11.43
CA VAL A 358 -22.48 -1.64 -11.49
C VAL A 358 -21.61 -1.99 -10.29
N VAL A 359 -20.60 -1.18 -10.03
CA VAL A 359 -19.69 -1.39 -8.90
C VAL A 359 -20.41 -1.12 -7.57
N ALA A 360 -21.30 -0.13 -7.50
CA ALA A 360 -22.13 0.14 -6.32
C ALA A 360 -23.01 -1.06 -5.97
N GLY A 361 -23.66 -1.67 -6.95
CA GLY A 361 -24.49 -2.88 -6.76
C GLY A 361 -23.67 -4.06 -6.24
N LEU A 362 -22.46 -4.29 -6.80
CA LEU A 362 -21.55 -5.33 -6.33
C LEU A 362 -21.14 -5.11 -4.86
N VAL A 363 -20.77 -3.89 -4.50
CA VAL A 363 -20.37 -3.55 -3.12
C VAL A 363 -21.54 -3.71 -2.16
N ALA A 364 -22.75 -3.27 -2.56
CA ALA A 364 -23.95 -3.39 -1.74
C ALA A 364 -24.33 -4.86 -1.46
N ASP A 365 -24.26 -5.76 -2.46
CA ASP A 365 -24.51 -7.20 -2.27
C ASP A 365 -23.56 -7.81 -1.24
N HIS A 366 -22.25 -7.53 -1.34
CA HIS A 366 -21.28 -8.07 -0.38
C HIS A 366 -21.40 -7.43 1.00
N ARG A 367 -21.75 -6.15 1.09
CA ARG A 367 -22.03 -5.48 2.36
C ARG A 367 -23.22 -6.12 3.07
N GLU A 368 -24.33 -6.37 2.35
CA GLU A 368 -25.51 -7.02 2.92
C GLU A 368 -25.17 -8.41 3.45
N ARG A 369 -24.37 -9.19 2.73
CA ARG A 369 -23.89 -10.52 3.17
C ARG A 369 -22.94 -10.45 4.35
N ALA A 370 -22.11 -9.41 4.45
CA ALA A 370 -21.19 -9.22 5.55
C ALA A 370 -21.87 -8.65 6.82
N ALA A 371 -22.98 -7.93 6.68
CA ALA A 371 -23.62 -7.17 7.76
C ALA A 371 -23.94 -8.03 9.01
N PRO A 372 -24.44 -9.27 8.92
CA PRO A 372 -24.72 -10.08 10.11
C PRO A 372 -23.50 -10.27 11.02
N LEU A 373 -22.29 -10.35 10.44
CA LEU A 373 -21.04 -10.41 11.21
C LEU A 373 -20.48 -9.02 11.48
N ALA A 374 -20.40 -8.18 10.46
CA ALA A 374 -19.79 -6.84 10.53
C ALA A 374 -20.45 -5.95 11.61
N ASP A 375 -21.79 -5.96 11.67
CA ASP A 375 -22.56 -5.10 12.56
C ASP A 375 -22.75 -5.70 13.98
N THR A 376 -22.18 -6.90 14.23
CA THR A 376 -22.19 -7.48 15.56
C THR A 376 -21.49 -6.55 16.55
N SER A 377 -22.16 -6.18 17.66
CA SER A 377 -21.57 -5.33 18.68
C SER A 377 -20.36 -6.02 19.33
N ALA A 378 -19.24 -5.32 19.34
CA ALA A 378 -18.01 -5.79 19.97
C ALA A 378 -17.71 -5.09 21.31
N GLY A 379 -18.42 -3.99 21.62
CA GLY A 379 -18.24 -3.25 22.86
C GLY A 379 -18.57 -1.77 22.72
N ARG A 380 -18.16 -0.99 23.71
CA ARG A 380 -18.31 0.48 23.72
C ARG A 380 -17.03 1.16 24.21
N ILE A 381 -16.69 2.28 23.61
CA ILE A 381 -15.50 3.08 23.97
C ILE A 381 -15.89 4.55 24.16
N THR A 382 -15.17 5.27 25.03
CA THR A 382 -15.45 6.70 25.32
C THR A 382 -14.78 7.64 24.32
N ALA A 383 -13.64 7.23 23.74
CA ALA A 383 -12.83 8.02 22.81
C ALA A 383 -12.06 7.11 21.85
N ALA A 384 -11.47 7.68 20.79
CA ALA A 384 -10.69 6.93 19.83
C ALA A 384 -9.42 6.33 20.43
N PHE A 385 -9.16 5.05 20.14
CA PHE A 385 -7.86 4.43 20.32
C PHE A 385 -7.04 4.67 19.05
N THR A 386 -6.09 5.59 19.11
CA THR A 386 -5.31 6.03 17.94
C THR A 386 -4.00 5.29 17.78
N ARG A 387 -3.50 5.26 16.54
CA ARG A 387 -2.17 4.78 16.17
C ARG A 387 -1.09 5.85 16.27
N GLN A 388 -1.45 7.05 16.74
CA GLN A 388 -0.49 8.13 16.96
C GLN A 388 0.46 7.73 18.09
N PRO A 389 1.76 7.56 17.83
CA PRO A 389 2.71 7.17 18.87
C PRO A 389 2.97 8.35 19.83
N ASP A 390 3.23 8.03 21.08
CA ASP A 390 3.79 8.96 22.04
C ASP A 390 5.33 9.07 21.87
N ALA A 391 5.99 9.86 22.73
CA ALA A 391 7.43 10.08 22.66
C ALA A 391 8.26 8.79 22.82
N GLY A 392 7.73 7.78 23.48
CA GLY A 392 8.37 6.47 23.64
C GLY A 392 8.23 5.57 22.43
N GLY A 393 7.18 5.78 21.62
CA GLY A 393 6.89 5.00 20.43
C GLY A 393 5.71 4.05 20.55
N ASP A 394 5.07 3.95 21.74
CA ASP A 394 3.85 3.17 21.88
C ASP A 394 2.58 4.03 21.72
N HIS A 395 1.44 3.40 21.47
CA HIS A 395 0.18 4.11 21.20
C HIS A 395 -1.04 3.33 21.71
N ALA A 396 -2.16 4.07 21.93
CA ALA A 396 -3.36 3.53 22.57
C ALA A 396 -3.94 2.31 21.84
N ALA A 397 -3.99 2.32 20.52
CA ALA A 397 -4.48 1.20 19.72
C ALA A 397 -3.64 -0.07 19.92
N GLY A 398 -2.31 0.06 19.90
CA GLY A 398 -1.39 -1.06 20.11
C GLY A 398 -1.47 -1.62 21.53
N ARG A 399 -1.58 -0.75 22.54
CA ARG A 399 -1.77 -1.16 23.95
C ARG A 399 -3.05 -1.99 24.12
N LEU A 400 -4.15 -1.57 23.52
CA LEU A 400 -5.43 -2.28 23.56
C LEU A 400 -5.29 -3.69 22.96
N ILE A 401 -4.68 -3.81 21.80
CA ILE A 401 -4.49 -5.10 21.11
C ILE A 401 -3.57 -6.01 21.93
N ALA A 402 -2.44 -5.50 22.41
CA ALA A 402 -1.51 -6.30 23.20
C ALA A 402 -2.13 -6.77 24.53
N ASP A 403 -2.96 -5.94 25.16
CA ASP A 403 -3.72 -6.32 26.38
C ASP A 403 -4.76 -7.41 26.07
N ALA A 404 -5.39 -7.35 24.89
CA ALA A 404 -6.33 -8.39 24.45
C ALA A 404 -5.60 -9.72 24.18
N HIS A 405 -4.44 -9.69 23.51
CA HIS A 405 -3.61 -10.87 23.29
C HIS A 405 -3.18 -11.52 24.61
N LEU A 406 -2.71 -10.71 25.57
CA LEU A 406 -2.34 -11.18 26.91
C LEU A 406 -3.53 -11.83 27.62
N ALA A 407 -4.69 -11.17 27.59
CA ALA A 407 -5.89 -11.68 28.25
C ALA A 407 -6.36 -13.02 27.66
N ALA A 408 -6.29 -13.15 26.33
CA ALA A 408 -6.74 -14.34 25.61
C ALA A 408 -5.81 -15.56 25.77
N THR A 409 -4.59 -15.36 26.26
CA THR A 409 -3.57 -16.41 26.36
C THR A 409 -3.06 -16.62 27.81
N ARG A 410 -3.79 -16.09 28.80
CA ARG A 410 -3.46 -16.29 30.23
C ARG A 410 -3.40 -17.76 30.62
N ASP A 411 -4.32 -18.57 30.10
CA ASP A 411 -4.37 -20.01 30.38
C ASP A 411 -3.15 -20.76 29.78
N ASN A 412 -2.48 -20.18 28.79
CA ASN A 412 -1.19 -20.65 28.27
C ASN A 412 0.01 -20.17 29.13
N GLY A 413 -0.25 -19.51 30.25
CA GLY A 413 0.75 -18.95 31.14
C GLY A 413 1.34 -17.62 30.67
N ALA A 414 0.76 -16.95 29.68
CA ALA A 414 1.25 -15.68 29.14
C ALA A 414 1.43 -14.60 30.23
N GLN A 415 2.58 -13.98 30.26
CA GLN A 415 2.95 -12.88 31.17
C GLN A 415 3.11 -11.55 30.41
N ILE A 416 3.49 -11.63 29.14
CA ILE A 416 3.73 -10.50 28.24
C ILE A 416 3.06 -10.82 26.91
N ALA A 417 2.50 -9.82 26.26
CA ALA A 417 2.12 -9.92 24.87
C ALA A 417 2.61 -8.71 24.07
N PHE A 418 2.86 -8.92 22.79
CA PHE A 418 3.21 -7.87 21.84
C PHE A 418 2.32 -7.92 20.60
N THR A 419 2.11 -6.74 20.00
CA THR A 419 1.68 -6.62 18.61
C THR A 419 2.63 -5.71 17.84
N ASN A 420 2.79 -5.98 16.55
CA ASN A 420 3.64 -5.16 15.67
C ASN A 420 2.86 -3.96 15.10
N PRO A 421 3.54 -2.85 14.77
CA PRO A 421 2.87 -1.67 14.21
C PRO A 421 2.12 -1.97 12.91
N GLY A 422 2.69 -2.83 12.04
CA GLY A 422 2.05 -3.27 10.80
C GLY A 422 0.78 -4.07 11.00
N GLY A 423 0.61 -4.71 12.17
CA GLY A 423 -0.59 -5.43 12.58
C GLY A 423 -1.76 -4.53 13.00
N VAL A 424 -1.54 -3.21 13.13
CA VAL A 424 -2.56 -2.23 13.53
C VAL A 424 -2.90 -1.34 12.33
N ARG A 425 -4.00 -1.64 11.60
CA ARG A 425 -4.28 -1.02 10.30
C ARG A 425 -5.11 0.26 10.37
N SER A 426 -5.91 0.45 11.41
CA SER A 426 -6.75 1.64 11.60
C SER A 426 -6.83 2.07 13.05
N ASP A 427 -7.23 3.31 13.28
CA ASP A 427 -7.72 3.74 14.58
C ASP A 427 -9.05 3.04 14.87
N LEU A 428 -9.37 2.82 16.17
CA LEU A 428 -10.69 2.40 16.60
C LEU A 428 -11.45 3.62 17.11
N ARG A 429 -12.54 3.98 16.44
CA ARG A 429 -13.34 5.16 16.75
C ARG A 429 -14.72 4.78 17.27
N PRO A 430 -15.29 5.53 18.24
CA PRO A 430 -16.66 5.31 18.69
C PRO A 430 -17.66 5.67 17.59
N ARG A 431 -18.69 4.83 17.42
CA ARG A 431 -19.84 5.13 16.56
C ARG A 431 -20.98 5.66 17.40
N GLY A 432 -21.58 6.75 16.97
CA GLY A 432 -22.71 7.37 17.63
C GLY A 432 -22.42 7.87 19.05
N PRO A 433 -23.44 8.38 19.75
CA PRO A 433 -23.28 8.97 21.07
C PRO A 433 -23.06 7.94 22.20
N ASP A 434 -23.41 6.68 21.96
CA ASP A 434 -23.27 5.57 22.92
C ASP A 434 -21.87 4.93 22.89
N GLY A 435 -21.02 5.38 21.97
CA GLY A 435 -19.64 4.90 21.83
C GLY A 435 -19.50 3.47 21.31
N ARG A 436 -20.51 2.95 20.62
CA ARG A 436 -20.53 1.59 20.09
C ARG A 436 -19.36 1.35 19.14
N VAL A 437 -18.80 0.14 19.19
CA VAL A 437 -17.89 -0.41 18.19
C VAL A 437 -18.37 -1.79 17.75
N THR A 438 -18.10 -2.17 16.50
CA THR A 438 -18.58 -3.41 15.89
C THR A 438 -17.43 -4.36 15.59
N TYR A 439 -17.76 -5.62 15.28
CA TYR A 439 -16.77 -6.59 14.82
C TYR A 439 -16.06 -6.11 13.54
N GLY A 440 -16.79 -5.48 12.61
CA GLY A 440 -16.21 -4.91 11.39
C GLY A 440 -15.17 -3.83 11.68
N ASP A 441 -15.36 -3.00 12.71
CA ASP A 441 -14.36 -2.00 13.13
C ASP A 441 -13.10 -2.66 13.65
N LEU A 442 -13.25 -3.70 14.49
CA LEU A 442 -12.11 -4.46 15.02
C LEU A 442 -11.38 -5.23 13.93
N PHE A 443 -12.13 -5.79 12.99
CA PHE A 443 -11.54 -6.47 11.84
C PHE A 443 -10.76 -5.50 10.95
N THR A 444 -11.28 -4.30 10.72
CA THR A 444 -10.54 -3.24 9.99
C THR A 444 -9.25 -2.84 10.71
N MET A 445 -9.24 -2.90 12.04
CA MET A 445 -8.07 -2.62 12.86
C MET A 445 -7.05 -3.77 12.83
N GLN A 446 -7.49 -5.02 12.81
CA GLN A 446 -6.68 -6.25 12.77
C GLN A 446 -7.18 -7.23 11.69
N PRO A 447 -6.96 -6.98 10.39
CA PRO A 447 -7.62 -7.73 9.32
C PRO A 447 -6.93 -9.04 8.91
N PHE A 448 -5.83 -9.42 9.56
CA PHE A 448 -5.01 -10.56 9.11
C PHE A 448 -5.52 -11.93 9.57
N GLY A 449 -6.27 -11.99 10.66
CA GLY A 449 -6.76 -13.25 11.22
C GLY A 449 -5.63 -14.21 11.61
N ASN A 450 -4.57 -13.70 12.20
CA ASN A 450 -3.46 -14.51 12.69
C ASN A 450 -3.83 -15.20 14.00
N SER A 451 -3.52 -16.49 14.13
CA SER A 451 -3.59 -17.15 15.44
C SER A 451 -2.52 -16.57 16.38
N LEU A 452 -2.84 -16.52 17.66
CA LEU A 452 -1.88 -16.17 18.70
C LEU A 452 -0.99 -17.38 19.04
N VAL A 453 0.27 -17.10 19.37
CA VAL A 453 1.25 -18.09 19.79
C VAL A 453 1.92 -17.59 21.05
N THR A 454 1.88 -18.41 22.12
CA THR A 454 2.62 -18.17 23.37
C THR A 454 3.86 -19.04 23.40
N MET A 455 4.99 -18.46 23.75
CA MET A 455 6.29 -19.14 23.82
C MET A 455 7.09 -18.71 25.05
N THR A 456 8.09 -19.48 25.43
CA THR A 456 9.05 -19.14 26.46
C THR A 456 10.28 -18.47 25.83
N LEU A 457 10.61 -17.28 26.29
CA LEU A 457 11.87 -16.57 26.00
C LEU A 457 12.66 -16.38 27.29
N THR A 458 13.98 -16.28 27.19
CA THR A 458 14.82 -15.77 28.27
C THR A 458 14.81 -14.23 28.28
N GLY A 459 15.15 -13.59 29.39
CA GLY A 459 15.28 -12.14 29.47
C GLY A 459 16.33 -11.60 28.48
N ALA A 460 17.40 -12.35 28.20
CA ALA A 460 18.36 -12.02 27.18
C ALA A 460 17.73 -12.00 25.77
N GLN A 461 16.93 -13.01 25.42
CA GLN A 461 16.20 -13.04 24.16
C GLN A 461 15.14 -11.94 24.09
N LEU A 462 14.45 -11.62 25.20
CA LEU A 462 13.55 -10.48 25.27
C LEU A 462 14.26 -9.17 24.99
N LYS A 463 15.45 -8.95 25.58
CA LYS A 463 16.26 -7.76 25.26
C LYS A 463 16.64 -7.71 23.78
N THR A 464 17.06 -8.83 23.18
CA THR A 464 17.36 -8.92 21.75
C THR A 464 16.12 -8.56 20.91
N LEU A 465 14.94 -9.09 21.25
CA LEU A 465 13.68 -8.75 20.61
C LEU A 465 13.40 -7.24 20.61
N LEU A 466 13.65 -6.59 21.76
CA LEU A 466 13.45 -5.14 21.89
C LEU A 466 14.52 -4.33 21.13
N GLU A 467 15.74 -4.83 20.99
CA GLU A 467 16.79 -4.20 20.17
C GLU A 467 16.53 -4.37 18.65
N ASP A 468 15.87 -5.43 18.22
CA ASP A 468 15.54 -5.69 16.82
C ASP A 468 14.45 -4.72 16.27
N GLN A 469 13.88 -3.85 17.09
CA GLN A 469 12.95 -2.79 16.68
C GLN A 469 13.60 -1.73 15.78
N TRP A 470 14.92 -1.63 15.80
CA TRP A 470 15.69 -0.78 14.89
C TRP A 470 16.29 -1.61 13.77
N SER A 471 15.95 -1.28 12.53
CA SER A 471 16.53 -1.97 11.37
C SER A 471 18.03 -1.66 11.23
N ARG A 472 18.84 -2.71 11.01
CA ARG A 472 20.28 -2.53 10.71
C ARG A 472 20.51 -1.86 9.35
N SER A 473 19.62 -2.08 8.39
CA SER A 473 19.70 -1.54 7.03
C SER A 473 19.05 -0.17 6.88
N ASN A 474 18.13 0.20 7.78
CA ASN A 474 17.49 1.52 7.80
C ASN A 474 17.23 1.91 9.26
N PRO A 475 18.20 2.59 9.93
CA PRO A 475 18.10 2.96 11.34
C PRO A 475 16.96 3.95 11.65
N ASP A 476 16.43 4.66 10.63
CA ASP A 476 15.32 5.60 10.79
C ASP A 476 13.95 4.90 10.73
N ARG A 477 13.91 3.65 10.27
CA ARG A 477 12.68 2.85 10.24
C ARG A 477 12.45 2.16 11.58
N LEU A 478 11.73 2.82 12.44
CA LEU A 478 11.34 2.32 13.75
C LEU A 478 10.13 1.38 13.65
N ARG A 479 10.20 0.24 14.36
CA ARG A 479 9.13 -0.76 14.41
C ARG A 479 8.84 -1.15 15.84
N PHE A 480 8.41 -0.17 16.66
CA PHE A 480 8.13 -0.45 18.06
C PHE A 480 7.02 -1.48 18.24
N LEU A 481 7.40 -2.64 18.78
CA LEU A 481 6.44 -3.61 19.29
C LEU A 481 5.63 -2.97 20.40
N GLN A 482 4.32 -3.08 20.31
CA GLN A 482 3.40 -2.51 21.29
C GLN A 482 3.23 -3.51 22.44
N PRO A 483 3.73 -3.21 23.66
CA PRO A 483 3.71 -4.16 24.76
C PRO A 483 2.36 -4.17 25.48
N SER A 484 1.99 -5.32 26.05
CA SER A 484 0.87 -5.45 26.96
C SER A 484 1.12 -4.80 28.31
N ARG A 485 0.04 -4.57 29.05
CA ARG A 485 0.09 -4.08 30.45
C ARG A 485 1.02 -4.97 31.28
N GLY A 486 1.79 -4.32 32.17
CA GLY A 486 2.74 -4.97 33.08
C GLY A 486 4.18 -4.91 32.57
N LEU A 487 4.43 -4.93 31.26
CA LEU A 487 5.76 -4.73 30.71
C LEU A 487 6.04 -3.24 30.52
N THR A 488 7.18 -2.79 31.03
CA THR A 488 7.71 -1.45 30.74
C THR A 488 9.21 -1.53 30.43
N TYR A 489 9.70 -0.62 29.57
CA TYR A 489 11.12 -0.48 29.28
C TYR A 489 11.46 0.94 28.81
N ALA A 490 12.74 1.25 28.77
CA ALA A 490 13.23 2.53 28.28
C ALA A 490 14.36 2.35 27.26
N TRP A 491 14.50 3.34 26.38
CA TRP A 491 15.51 3.34 25.32
C TRP A 491 16.13 4.71 25.10
N ARG A 492 17.26 4.73 24.40
CA ARG A 492 18.01 5.94 24.03
C ARG A 492 18.31 5.95 22.54
N ALA A 493 18.08 7.08 21.86
CA ALA A 493 18.42 7.26 20.45
C ALA A 493 19.93 7.47 20.24
N ASP A 494 20.61 8.08 21.22
CA ASP A 494 22.05 8.39 21.20
C ASP A 494 22.96 7.14 21.28
N ARG A 495 22.39 5.95 21.51
CA ARG A 495 23.13 4.71 21.63
C ARG A 495 23.22 3.95 20.29
N PRO A 496 24.32 3.23 20.06
CA PRO A 496 24.46 2.41 18.85
C PRO A 496 23.44 1.26 18.84
N HIS A 497 23.17 0.73 17.65
CA HIS A 497 22.32 -0.44 17.45
C HIS A 497 22.75 -1.62 18.33
N GLY A 498 21.81 -2.30 18.96
CA GLY A 498 22.05 -3.40 19.92
C GLY A 498 22.32 -2.94 21.35
N HIS A 499 22.41 -1.63 21.60
CA HIS A 499 22.65 -1.02 22.91
C HIS A 499 21.67 0.11 23.25
N ARG A 500 20.57 0.24 22.48
CA ARG A 500 19.57 1.30 22.68
C ARG A 500 18.64 1.04 23.84
N ILE A 501 18.36 -0.22 24.14
CA ILE A 501 17.53 -0.61 25.28
C ILE A 501 18.36 -0.55 26.57
N ASP A 502 17.86 0.19 27.57
CA ASP A 502 18.39 0.11 28.93
C ASP A 502 17.96 -1.21 29.59
N PRO A 503 18.88 -2.17 29.79
CA PRO A 503 18.53 -3.50 30.28
C PRO A 503 17.97 -3.48 31.73
N ASP A 504 18.31 -2.47 32.52
CA ASP A 504 17.82 -2.32 33.89
C ASP A 504 16.39 -1.74 33.94
N SER A 505 15.93 -1.19 32.82
CA SER A 505 14.57 -0.65 32.67
C SER A 505 13.53 -1.69 32.26
N ILE A 506 13.95 -2.88 31.80
CA ILE A 506 13.01 -3.94 31.39
C ILE A 506 12.37 -4.54 32.64
N ARG A 507 11.10 -4.20 32.88
CA ARG A 507 10.35 -4.60 34.07
C ARG A 507 9.02 -5.26 33.74
N LEU A 508 8.73 -6.34 34.45
CA LEU A 508 7.42 -6.99 34.43
C LEU A 508 6.75 -6.81 35.80
N ALA A 509 5.58 -6.20 35.83
CA ALA A 509 4.85 -5.86 37.05
C ALA A 509 5.72 -5.07 38.07
N GLY A 510 6.61 -4.23 37.59
CA GLY A 510 7.56 -3.45 38.40
C GLY A 510 8.88 -4.14 38.71
N GLU A 511 8.96 -5.46 38.59
CA GLU A 511 10.16 -6.25 38.87
C GLU A 511 11.08 -6.32 37.63
N ARG A 512 12.39 -6.13 37.84
CA ARG A 512 13.38 -6.22 36.77
C ARG A 512 13.47 -7.66 36.22
N ILE A 513 13.44 -7.80 34.89
CA ILE A 513 13.69 -9.08 34.22
C ILE A 513 15.20 -9.32 34.09
N ARG A 514 15.69 -10.43 34.67
CA ARG A 514 17.08 -10.84 34.55
C ARG A 514 17.35 -11.58 33.24
N PRO A 515 18.57 -11.53 32.67
CA PRO A 515 18.89 -12.15 31.38
C PRO A 515 18.54 -13.65 31.30
N GLU A 516 18.76 -14.41 32.37
CA GLU A 516 18.50 -15.85 32.46
C GLU A 516 17.07 -16.20 32.87
N GLN A 517 16.27 -15.22 33.27
CA GLN A 517 14.88 -15.42 33.69
C GLN A 517 14.01 -15.82 32.49
N SER A 518 13.27 -16.91 32.63
CA SER A 518 12.28 -17.32 31.64
C SER A 518 11.00 -16.49 31.78
N VAL A 519 10.48 -16.00 30.67
CA VAL A 519 9.21 -15.28 30.57
C VAL A 519 8.34 -15.87 29.48
N ARG A 520 7.03 -15.93 29.71
CA ARG A 520 6.05 -16.41 28.74
C ARG A 520 5.52 -15.24 27.91
N VAL A 521 5.80 -15.24 26.63
CA VAL A 521 5.51 -14.14 25.70
C VAL A 521 4.50 -14.61 24.64
N THR A 522 3.46 -13.82 24.42
CA THR A 522 2.47 -14.03 23.33
C THR A 522 2.71 -13.02 22.21
N VAL A 523 2.69 -13.51 21.00
CA VAL A 523 2.71 -12.73 19.75
C VAL A 523 1.72 -13.35 18.74
N ASN A 524 1.41 -12.64 17.66
CA ASN A 524 0.71 -13.27 16.54
C ASN A 524 1.65 -14.24 15.78
N ARG A 525 1.06 -15.17 15.03
CA ARG A 525 1.82 -16.21 14.30
C ARG A 525 2.83 -15.63 13.32
N TYR A 526 2.50 -14.52 12.66
CA TYR A 526 3.42 -13.83 11.76
C TYR A 526 4.72 -13.44 12.47
N LEU A 527 4.63 -12.83 13.64
CA LEU A 527 5.81 -12.50 14.46
C LEU A 527 6.52 -13.78 14.96
N ALA A 528 5.78 -14.79 15.41
CA ALA A 528 6.36 -16.05 15.89
C ALA A 528 7.21 -16.74 14.80
N GLU A 529 6.86 -16.61 13.52
CA GLU A 529 7.63 -17.08 12.38
C GLU A 529 8.77 -16.13 11.97
N GLY A 530 9.03 -15.07 12.74
CA GLY A 530 10.13 -14.10 12.52
C GLY A 530 9.77 -12.96 11.59
N GLY A 531 8.47 -12.69 11.40
CA GLY A 531 7.98 -11.54 10.64
C GLY A 531 8.54 -10.21 11.16
N ASP A 532 8.54 -9.19 10.31
CA ASP A 532 9.16 -7.86 10.56
C ASP A 532 10.66 -7.92 10.90
N GLY A 533 11.31 -9.08 10.74
CA GLY A 533 12.72 -9.28 11.04
C GLY A 533 13.02 -9.66 12.50
N PHE A 534 11.99 -9.92 13.33
CA PHE A 534 12.12 -10.35 14.72
C PHE A 534 12.52 -11.84 14.83
N SER A 535 13.70 -12.18 14.29
CA SER A 535 14.17 -13.56 14.12
C SER A 535 14.33 -14.32 15.43
N VAL A 536 14.62 -13.63 16.53
CA VAL A 536 14.77 -14.21 17.87
C VAL A 536 13.50 -14.93 18.35
N LEU A 537 12.33 -14.57 17.85
CA LEU A 537 11.07 -15.25 18.18
C LEU A 537 11.02 -16.71 17.70
N ARG A 538 11.80 -17.07 16.66
CA ARG A 538 11.92 -18.46 16.19
C ARG A 538 12.68 -19.38 17.18
N GLU A 539 13.43 -18.77 18.09
CA GLU A 539 14.18 -19.47 19.11
C GLU A 539 13.34 -19.78 20.38
N GLY A 540 12.10 -19.27 20.41
CA GLY A 540 11.15 -19.50 21.49
C GLY A 540 10.87 -20.98 21.69
N ARG A 541 10.59 -21.38 22.92
CA ARG A 541 10.30 -22.77 23.31
C ARG A 541 8.90 -22.90 23.91
N ASP A 542 8.43 -24.12 24.11
CA ASP A 542 7.16 -24.44 24.77
C ASP A 542 5.96 -23.69 24.12
N HIS A 543 5.84 -23.81 22.80
CA HIS A 543 4.80 -23.13 22.04
C HIS A 543 3.40 -23.64 22.40
N ALA A 544 2.48 -22.69 22.62
CA ALA A 544 1.05 -22.96 22.81
C ALA A 544 0.22 -22.07 21.88
N GLY A 545 -0.72 -22.67 21.14
CA GLY A 545 -1.65 -21.95 20.25
C GLY A 545 -2.74 -21.21 21.03
N GLY A 546 -3.17 -20.08 20.50
CA GLY A 546 -4.28 -19.27 21.00
C GLY A 546 -5.33 -18.98 19.91
N PRO A 547 -6.37 -18.20 20.23
CA PRO A 547 -7.40 -17.80 19.28
C PRO A 547 -6.84 -16.90 18.17
N LEU A 548 -7.69 -16.53 17.21
CA LEU A 548 -7.37 -15.48 16.25
C LEU A 548 -7.24 -14.12 16.97
N ASP A 549 -6.34 -13.27 16.49
CA ASP A 549 -6.04 -11.97 17.06
C ASP A 549 -7.28 -11.04 17.13
N VAL A 550 -8.09 -11.00 16.08
CA VAL A 550 -9.35 -10.24 16.06
C VAL A 550 -10.40 -10.80 17.01
N ASP A 551 -10.45 -12.12 17.20
CA ASP A 551 -11.38 -12.76 18.14
C ASP A 551 -10.95 -12.48 19.59
N ALA A 552 -9.65 -12.51 19.88
CA ALA A 552 -9.09 -12.11 21.16
C ALA A 552 -9.45 -10.65 21.50
N LEU A 553 -9.28 -9.73 20.54
CA LEU A 553 -9.65 -8.33 20.70
C LEU A 553 -11.15 -8.16 20.94
N THR A 554 -11.98 -8.88 20.18
CA THR A 554 -13.45 -8.85 20.31
C THR A 554 -13.88 -9.32 21.69
N ALA A 555 -13.35 -10.45 22.17
CA ALA A 555 -13.65 -10.99 23.48
C ALA A 555 -13.22 -10.03 24.59
N HIS A 556 -12.04 -9.45 24.48
CA HIS A 556 -11.50 -8.49 25.45
C HIS A 556 -12.38 -7.24 25.57
N LEU A 557 -12.74 -6.61 24.44
CA LEU A 557 -13.60 -5.44 24.42
C LEU A 557 -14.99 -5.71 25.00
N ARG A 558 -15.60 -6.84 24.59
CA ARG A 558 -16.89 -7.27 25.14
C ARG A 558 -16.84 -7.44 26.65
N GLN A 559 -15.78 -8.04 27.17
CA GLN A 559 -15.61 -8.26 28.61
C GLN A 559 -15.40 -6.94 29.36
N GLN A 560 -14.49 -6.09 28.87
CA GLN A 560 -14.14 -4.84 29.51
C GLN A 560 -15.29 -3.83 29.49
N SER A 561 -16.08 -3.78 28.42
CA SER A 561 -17.20 -2.84 28.29
C SER A 561 -18.50 -3.28 28.98
N LYS A 562 -18.53 -4.45 29.69
CA LYS A 562 -19.69 -4.87 30.49
C LYS A 562 -20.06 -3.85 31.59
N ALA A 563 -19.07 -3.24 32.21
CA ALA A 563 -19.25 -2.23 33.26
C ALA A 563 -19.49 -0.81 32.71
N GLY A 564 -19.36 -0.61 31.42
CA GLY A 564 -19.50 0.69 30.76
C GLY A 564 -18.48 0.87 29.62
N PRO A 565 -18.56 1.98 28.86
CA PRO A 565 -17.60 2.26 27.81
C PRO A 565 -16.19 2.39 28.36
N ILE A 566 -15.19 1.82 27.65
CA ILE A 566 -13.78 1.87 28.06
C ILE A 566 -13.07 3.10 27.49
N ALA A 567 -12.18 3.68 28.28
CA ALA A 567 -11.31 4.78 27.84
C ALA A 567 -9.95 4.25 27.34
N PRO A 568 -9.30 4.97 26.40
CA PRO A 568 -7.92 4.68 26.06
C PRO A 568 -6.98 4.76 27.26
N ASP A 569 -6.15 3.74 27.45
CA ASP A 569 -5.02 3.79 28.40
C ASP A 569 -3.90 4.64 27.78
N LEU A 570 -3.67 5.82 28.33
CA LEU A 570 -2.65 6.77 27.87
C LEU A 570 -1.33 6.65 28.63
N THR A 571 -1.22 5.70 29.59
CA THR A 571 0.01 5.48 30.36
C THR A 571 1.10 4.90 29.46
N PRO A 572 2.22 5.60 29.24
CA PRO A 572 3.31 5.08 28.41
C PRO A 572 3.93 3.82 29.02
N ARG A 573 4.14 2.82 28.20
CA ARG A 573 4.83 1.55 28.55
C ARG A 573 6.27 1.54 28.03
N ILE A 574 6.55 2.40 27.07
CA ILE A 574 7.86 2.61 26.48
C ILE A 574 8.29 4.04 26.78
N ARG A 575 9.51 4.24 27.25
CA ARG A 575 10.04 5.58 27.54
C ARG A 575 11.31 5.84 26.76
N ARG A 576 11.38 6.98 26.11
CA ARG A 576 12.61 7.56 25.58
C ARG A 576 13.30 8.35 26.68
N LEU A 577 14.64 8.20 26.82
CA LEU A 577 15.44 8.80 27.90
C LEU A 577 16.29 10.02 27.45
N ASP A 578 16.30 10.32 26.15
CA ASP A 578 17.05 11.41 25.52
C ASP A 578 16.17 12.29 24.62
#